data_512af8a4747540e0430cdb393a5abfbc
#
_entry.id   512af8a4747540e0430cdb393a5abfbc
#
_cell.length_a   1.000
_cell.length_b   1.000
_cell.length_c   1.000
_cell.angle_alpha   90.00
_cell.angle_beta   90.00
_cell.angle_gamma   90.00
#
_symmetry.space_group_name_H-M   'P 1'
#
loop_
_entity.id
_entity.type
_entity.pdbx_description
1 polymer ?
#
loop_
_entity_poly.entity_id
_entity_poly.type
_entity_poly.pdbx_seq_one_letter_code
_entity_poly.pdbx_strand_id
1 'polypeptide(L)'
;MLDVNEFDSMKIGIASPEKILEWSHGEVTKPETINYRTLKAETDGLFCEKIFGPTKDWECKCGKYKKMRYRGTICDKCGVEVTSSKVRRERMGHISLACPVSHIWYFKGTPSRIGLILEISPRQLERVLYFAAYIVLDPGDTNLSKCQVLNEQEYQDAVATYGKKAFKAQMGAEAIQYLLKELDLPKLEKALQKEIEEGSGQRKVRCIRRLEEVEAFLHSGNKPEWMILSVLPVIPPDLRPMVQLDGGCWEIGRAVQQECRDRSRMPSSA
;
A
#
# COMPACT_ATOMS: atom_id res chain seq x y z
N MET A 1 23.43 -13.45 8.89
CA MET A 1 22.42 -12.52 9.43
C MET A 1 23.19 -11.33 9.94
N LEU A 2 22.95 -10.15 9.39
CA LEU A 2 23.43 -8.90 9.97
C LEU A 2 22.78 -8.78 11.36
N ASP A 3 23.56 -8.52 12.37
CA ASP A 3 23.04 -8.29 13.73
C ASP A 3 22.22 -6.99 13.69
N VAL A 4 20.95 -7.06 14.10
CA VAL A 4 20.01 -5.93 14.06
C VAL A 4 20.50 -4.75 14.92
N ASN A 5 21.48 -4.97 15.75
CA ASN A 5 22.06 -3.97 16.65
C ASN A 5 23.34 -3.30 16.09
N GLU A 6 23.86 -3.76 14.95
CA GLU A 6 25.08 -3.22 14.32
C GLU A 6 24.72 -2.36 13.10
N PHE A 7 24.02 -1.24 13.29
CA PHE A 7 23.77 -0.27 12.23
C PHE A 7 24.00 1.17 12.73
N ASP A 8 24.60 1.99 11.88
CA ASP A 8 24.90 3.40 12.20
C ASP A 8 23.72 4.33 11.87
N SER A 9 22.86 3.94 10.93
CA SER A 9 21.74 4.77 10.49
C SER A 9 20.55 3.93 10.02
N MET A 10 19.36 4.52 10.09
CA MET A 10 18.11 3.94 9.61
C MET A 10 17.50 4.86 8.56
N LYS A 11 17.19 4.31 7.37
CA LYS A 11 16.47 5.02 6.31
C LYS A 11 15.03 4.52 6.22
N ILE A 12 14.07 5.43 6.36
CA ILE A 12 12.65 5.15 6.15
C ILE A 12 12.27 5.60 4.74
N GLY A 13 11.60 4.75 4.00
CA GLY A 13 11.16 5.03 2.63
C GLY A 13 9.86 4.32 2.28
N ILE A 14 9.32 4.62 1.11
CA ILE A 14 8.15 3.93 0.56
C ILE A 14 8.64 2.67 -0.15
N ALA A 15 8.04 1.52 0.14
CA ALA A 15 8.37 0.29 -0.55
C ALA A 15 7.73 0.26 -1.95
N SER A 16 8.53 -0.07 -2.97
CA SER A 16 8.01 -0.31 -4.31
C SER A 16 7.28 -1.66 -4.37
N PRO A 17 6.36 -1.86 -5.33
CA PRO A 17 5.73 -3.16 -5.55
C PRO A 17 6.73 -4.30 -5.75
N GLU A 18 7.82 -4.04 -6.51
CA GLU A 18 8.90 -5.00 -6.76
C GLU A 18 9.62 -5.38 -5.46
N LYS A 19 9.85 -4.40 -4.57
CA LYS A 19 10.49 -4.63 -3.28
C LYS A 19 9.63 -5.46 -2.35
N ILE A 20 8.31 -5.24 -2.37
CA ILE A 20 7.35 -6.05 -1.61
C ILE A 20 7.36 -7.50 -2.11
N LEU A 21 7.40 -7.71 -3.43
CA LEU A 21 7.48 -9.04 -4.03
C LEU A 21 8.81 -9.74 -3.70
N GLU A 22 9.92 -9.00 -3.65
CA GLU A 22 11.24 -9.53 -3.25
C GLU A 22 11.23 -10.03 -1.79
N TRP A 23 10.57 -9.32 -0.89
CA TRP A 23 10.45 -9.74 0.52
C TRP A 23 9.49 -10.90 0.73
N SER A 24 8.56 -11.10 -0.20
CA SER A 24 7.47 -12.04 -0.05
C SER A 24 7.90 -13.48 -0.29
N HIS A 25 7.44 -14.38 0.56
CA HIS A 25 7.60 -15.83 0.42
C HIS A 25 6.38 -16.49 -0.25
N GLY A 26 5.35 -15.73 -0.61
CA GLY A 26 4.19 -16.21 -1.34
C GLY A 26 2.99 -15.29 -1.24
N GLU A 27 2.03 -15.52 -2.12
CA GLU A 27 0.79 -14.75 -2.20
C GLU A 27 -0.27 -15.33 -1.26
N VAL A 28 -0.92 -14.43 -0.52
CA VAL A 28 -2.11 -14.76 0.29
C VAL A 28 -3.34 -14.54 -0.58
N THR A 29 -4.00 -15.64 -0.96
CA THR A 29 -5.16 -15.60 -1.87
C THR A 29 -6.49 -15.75 -1.15
N LYS A 30 -6.47 -16.15 0.13
CA LYS A 30 -7.67 -16.41 0.92
C LYS A 30 -7.72 -15.55 2.18
N PRO A 31 -8.89 -15.04 2.56
CA PRO A 31 -9.07 -14.24 3.78
C PRO A 31 -9.06 -15.07 5.06
N GLU A 32 -9.20 -16.39 4.95
CA GLU A 32 -9.27 -17.30 6.11
C GLU A 32 -7.98 -17.26 6.92
N THR A 33 -8.13 -17.35 8.23
CA THR A 33 -7.04 -17.32 9.19
C THR A 33 -6.68 -18.71 9.68
N ILE A 34 -7.49 -19.23 10.61
CA ILE A 34 -7.36 -20.55 11.20
C ILE A 34 -8.70 -21.28 11.14
N ASN A 35 -8.64 -22.61 11.12
CA ASN A 35 -9.81 -23.44 11.34
C ASN A 35 -10.12 -23.48 12.83
N TYR A 36 -11.23 -22.90 13.26
CA TYR A 36 -11.60 -22.79 14.67
C TYR A 36 -11.80 -24.14 15.38
N ARG A 37 -12.10 -25.20 14.62
CA ARG A 37 -12.27 -26.56 15.18
C ARG A 37 -10.93 -27.24 15.42
N THR A 38 -9.97 -27.09 14.49
CA THR A 38 -8.70 -27.79 14.53
C THR A 38 -7.55 -26.91 15.02
N LEU A 39 -7.77 -25.60 15.14
CA LEU A 39 -6.78 -24.55 15.47
C LEU A 39 -5.58 -24.53 14.51
N LYS A 40 -5.73 -25.12 13.32
CA LYS A 40 -4.69 -25.13 12.29
C LYS A 40 -4.88 -24.00 11.31
N ALA A 41 -3.78 -23.39 10.87
CA ALA A 41 -3.78 -22.37 9.86
C ALA A 41 -4.38 -22.88 8.54
N GLU A 42 -5.27 -22.10 7.91
CA GLU A 42 -5.80 -22.45 6.59
C GLU A 42 -4.75 -22.25 5.51
N THR A 43 -4.83 -23.09 4.48
CA THR A 43 -3.88 -23.06 3.36
C THR A 43 -4.16 -21.85 2.48
N ASP A 44 -3.10 -21.14 2.06
CA ASP A 44 -3.13 -19.90 1.27
C ASP A 44 -3.85 -18.73 1.96
N GLY A 45 -4.13 -18.87 3.27
CA GLY A 45 -4.71 -17.83 4.12
C GLY A 45 -3.65 -16.97 4.83
N LEU A 46 -4.12 -16.05 5.65
CA LEU A 46 -3.30 -15.06 6.37
C LEU A 46 -2.29 -15.65 7.36
N PHE A 47 -2.44 -16.91 7.78
CA PHE A 47 -1.54 -17.62 8.69
C PHE A 47 -0.91 -18.87 8.05
N CYS A 48 -1.00 -19.03 6.74
CA CYS A 48 -0.56 -20.21 6.00
C CYS A 48 0.87 -20.61 6.33
N GLU A 49 1.05 -21.89 6.68
CA GLU A 49 2.39 -22.43 7.00
C GLU A 49 3.28 -22.59 5.76
N LYS A 50 2.69 -22.70 4.57
CA LYS A 50 3.44 -22.77 3.30
C LYS A 50 4.14 -21.44 3.00
N ILE A 51 3.47 -20.31 3.28
CA ILE A 51 3.98 -18.96 3.02
C ILE A 51 4.91 -18.51 4.15
N PHE A 52 4.44 -18.58 5.39
CA PHE A 52 5.10 -17.99 6.55
C PHE A 52 5.98 -18.95 7.35
N GLY A 53 5.94 -20.23 7.04
CA GLY A 53 6.68 -21.27 7.76
C GLY A 53 5.84 -22.06 8.76
N PRO A 54 6.40 -23.15 9.29
CA PRO A 54 5.72 -24.08 10.18
C PRO A 54 5.43 -23.47 11.55
N THR A 55 4.36 -23.91 12.21
CA THR A 55 3.99 -23.52 13.57
C THR A 55 4.82 -24.24 14.64
N LYS A 56 5.36 -25.40 14.33
CA LYS A 56 6.22 -26.19 15.21
C LYS A 56 7.59 -26.37 14.60
N ASP A 57 8.62 -26.33 15.44
CA ASP A 57 10.00 -26.52 15.00
C ASP A 57 10.18 -27.88 14.31
N TRP A 58 10.74 -27.84 13.10
CA TRP A 58 11.14 -29.03 12.34
C TRP A 58 9.99 -29.98 12.00
N GLU A 59 8.75 -29.50 11.98
CA GLU A 59 7.56 -30.27 11.64
C GLU A 59 6.76 -29.60 10.52
N CYS A 60 6.40 -30.37 9.48
CA CYS A 60 5.49 -29.86 8.45
C CYS A 60 4.02 -29.97 8.89
N LYS A 61 3.12 -29.16 8.30
CA LYS A 61 1.68 -29.10 8.62
C LYS A 61 0.97 -30.47 8.63
N CYS A 62 1.31 -31.36 7.69
CA CYS A 62 0.71 -32.69 7.60
C CYS A 62 1.34 -33.74 8.54
N GLY A 63 2.46 -33.42 9.19
CA GLY A 63 3.17 -34.34 10.09
C GLY A 63 3.99 -35.44 9.43
N LYS A 64 4.17 -35.39 8.10
CA LYS A 64 5.00 -36.40 7.38
C LYS A 64 6.45 -36.29 7.77
N TYR A 65 6.97 -35.07 7.88
CA TYR A 65 8.34 -34.78 8.31
C TYR A 65 8.31 -34.12 9.67
N LYS A 66 8.98 -34.71 10.69
CA LYS A 66 8.93 -34.25 12.09
C LYS A 66 10.29 -34.14 12.77
N LYS A 67 11.38 -34.25 12.05
CA LYS A 67 12.72 -34.28 12.65
C LYS A 67 13.66 -33.29 11.98
N MET A 68 14.62 -32.77 12.75
CA MET A 68 15.66 -31.85 12.30
C MET A 68 16.47 -32.34 11.11
N ARG A 69 16.59 -33.68 10.92
CA ARG A 69 17.29 -34.29 9.77
C ARG A 69 16.68 -33.89 8.42
N TYR A 70 15.41 -33.45 8.40
CA TYR A 70 14.69 -33.01 7.20
C TYR A 70 14.74 -31.49 7.01
N ARG A 71 15.63 -30.79 7.70
CA ARG A 71 15.79 -29.33 7.58
C ARG A 71 15.92 -28.92 6.12
N GLY A 72 15.18 -27.89 5.72
CA GLY A 72 15.17 -27.33 4.37
C GLY A 72 14.40 -28.15 3.34
N THR A 73 13.83 -29.31 3.72
CA THR A 73 13.01 -30.13 2.82
C THR A 73 11.61 -29.52 2.71
N ILE A 74 11.14 -29.30 1.48
CA ILE A 74 9.76 -28.91 1.21
C ILE A 74 8.91 -30.17 1.16
N CYS A 75 7.86 -30.21 1.97
CA CYS A 75 6.96 -31.37 2.02
C CYS A 75 6.15 -31.47 0.73
N ASP A 76 6.24 -32.59 0.04
CA ASP A 76 5.50 -32.92 -1.18
C ASP A 76 3.98 -32.96 -0.99
N LYS A 77 3.49 -33.26 0.23
CA LYS A 77 2.06 -33.33 0.54
C LYS A 77 1.44 -31.97 0.89
N CYS A 78 2.11 -31.14 1.70
CA CYS A 78 1.54 -29.90 2.21
C CYS A 78 2.28 -28.63 1.76
N GLY A 79 3.40 -28.79 1.04
CA GLY A 79 4.20 -27.66 0.53
C GLY A 79 4.94 -26.84 1.60
N VAL A 80 4.89 -27.28 2.87
CA VAL A 80 5.54 -26.55 3.98
C VAL A 80 7.01 -26.95 4.06
N GLU A 81 7.89 -25.97 4.14
CA GLU A 81 9.32 -26.18 4.38
C GLU A 81 9.56 -26.56 5.85
N VAL A 82 10.39 -27.59 6.06
CA VAL A 82 10.77 -28.06 7.39
C VAL A 82 11.89 -27.17 7.93
N THR A 83 11.53 -26.18 8.74
CA THR A 83 12.44 -25.20 9.34
C THR A 83 12.03 -24.87 10.77
N SER A 84 12.78 -24.01 11.45
CA SER A 84 12.40 -23.52 12.77
C SER A 84 11.17 -22.61 12.67
N SER A 85 10.29 -22.67 13.66
CA SER A 85 9.10 -21.80 13.76
C SER A 85 9.44 -20.30 13.87
N LYS A 86 10.68 -19.95 14.27
CA LYS A 86 11.15 -18.57 14.35
C LYS A 86 11.02 -17.79 13.04
N VAL A 87 11.06 -18.48 11.89
CA VAL A 87 10.86 -17.86 10.57
C VAL A 87 9.49 -17.19 10.43
N ARG A 88 8.49 -17.56 11.23
CA ARG A 88 7.17 -16.91 11.28
C ARG A 88 7.19 -15.48 11.82
N ARG A 89 8.31 -15.07 12.41
CA ARG A 89 8.56 -13.66 12.82
C ARG A 89 9.23 -12.85 11.73
N GLU A 90 9.79 -13.49 10.71
CA GLU A 90 10.66 -12.87 9.70
C GLU A 90 10.01 -12.90 8.31
N ARG A 91 9.32 -14.00 7.95
CA ARG A 91 8.78 -14.19 6.60
C ARG A 91 7.57 -13.32 6.36
N MET A 92 7.66 -12.49 5.33
CA MET A 92 6.56 -11.69 4.80
C MET A 92 5.86 -12.43 3.66
N GLY A 93 4.59 -12.11 3.48
CA GLY A 93 3.81 -12.45 2.30
C GLY A 93 3.37 -11.21 1.55
N HIS A 94 2.56 -11.40 0.51
CA HIS A 94 1.92 -10.29 -0.19
C HIS A 94 0.49 -10.63 -0.60
N ILE A 95 -0.27 -9.60 -0.91
CA ILE A 95 -1.60 -9.69 -1.52
C ILE A 95 -1.56 -8.84 -2.79
N SER A 96 -1.81 -9.45 -3.94
CA SER A 96 -2.02 -8.72 -5.20
C SER A 96 -3.42 -8.14 -5.23
N LEU A 97 -3.52 -6.82 -5.41
CA LEU A 97 -4.82 -6.16 -5.49
C LEU A 97 -5.41 -6.29 -6.90
N ALA A 98 -6.71 -6.47 -6.99
CA ALA A 98 -7.44 -6.54 -8.26
C ALA A 98 -7.38 -5.21 -9.04
N CYS A 99 -7.30 -4.09 -8.32
CA CYS A 99 -7.07 -2.76 -8.87
C CYS A 99 -6.17 -1.94 -7.93
N PRO A 100 -5.41 -0.98 -8.46
CA PRO A 100 -4.59 -0.09 -7.64
C PRO A 100 -5.45 0.72 -6.66
N VAL A 101 -4.92 0.94 -5.45
CA VAL A 101 -5.59 1.69 -4.37
C VAL A 101 -4.66 2.77 -3.84
N SER A 102 -5.18 3.96 -3.62
CA SER A 102 -4.42 5.06 -3.02
C SER A 102 -4.18 4.82 -1.53
N HIS A 103 -2.94 4.98 -1.08
CA HIS A 103 -2.62 4.89 0.33
C HIS A 103 -3.22 6.09 1.08
N ILE A 104 -3.94 5.82 2.16
CA ILE A 104 -4.71 6.82 2.91
C ILE A 104 -3.85 7.95 3.49
N TRP A 105 -2.62 7.70 3.89
CA TRP A 105 -1.72 8.72 4.44
C TRP A 105 -1.35 9.81 3.43
N TYR A 106 -1.26 9.45 2.13
CA TYR A 106 -0.91 10.39 1.07
C TYR A 106 -2.13 11.06 0.44
N PHE A 107 -3.30 10.46 0.63
CA PHE A 107 -4.57 10.96 0.14
C PHE A 107 -5.30 11.84 1.17
N LYS A 108 -5.59 11.32 2.39
CA LYS A 108 -6.36 12.03 3.45
C LYS A 108 -5.50 12.84 4.41
N GLY A 109 -4.18 12.89 4.21
CA GLY A 109 -3.30 13.78 4.98
C GLY A 109 -3.69 15.26 4.80
N THR A 110 -3.39 16.08 5.79
CA THR A 110 -3.61 17.54 5.71
C THR A 110 -2.25 18.22 5.78
N PRO A 111 -1.72 18.71 4.67
CA PRO A 111 -2.26 18.68 3.29
C PRO A 111 -2.13 17.30 2.60
N SER A 112 -2.97 17.03 1.59
CA SER A 112 -2.85 15.82 0.75
C SER A 112 -1.59 15.89 -0.12
N ARG A 113 -0.66 14.96 0.05
CA ARG A 113 0.60 14.93 -0.71
C ARG A 113 0.36 14.70 -2.20
N ILE A 114 -0.53 13.75 -2.55
CA ILE A 114 -0.93 13.51 -3.94
C ILE A 114 -1.58 14.77 -4.52
N GLY A 115 -2.47 15.41 -3.76
CA GLY A 115 -3.15 16.64 -4.19
C GLY A 115 -2.18 17.80 -4.41
N LEU A 116 -1.13 17.95 -3.58
CA LEU A 116 -0.10 18.98 -3.75
C LEU A 116 0.73 18.74 -5.01
N ILE A 117 1.20 17.53 -5.23
CA ILE A 117 2.06 17.19 -6.37
C ILE A 117 1.30 17.36 -7.69
N LEU A 118 0.07 16.88 -7.79
CA LEU A 118 -0.75 16.98 -9.01
C LEU A 118 -1.54 18.29 -9.13
N GLU A 119 -1.49 19.15 -8.12
CA GLU A 119 -2.24 20.40 -8.05
C GLU A 119 -3.77 20.21 -8.12
N ILE A 120 -4.24 19.13 -7.55
CA ILE A 120 -5.66 18.78 -7.49
C ILE A 120 -6.19 19.05 -6.08
N SER A 121 -7.38 19.64 -5.99
CA SER A 121 -8.02 19.85 -4.69
C SER A 121 -8.38 18.51 -4.01
N PRO A 122 -8.31 18.39 -2.68
CA PRO A 122 -8.64 17.15 -1.98
C PRO A 122 -10.03 16.59 -2.31
N ARG A 123 -11.02 17.48 -2.47
CA ARG A 123 -12.40 17.09 -2.85
C ARG A 123 -12.47 16.50 -4.27
N GLN A 124 -11.75 17.10 -5.22
CA GLN A 124 -11.68 16.57 -6.58
C GLN A 124 -10.95 15.24 -6.64
N LEU A 125 -9.82 15.15 -5.93
CA LEU A 125 -9.06 13.91 -5.83
C LEU A 125 -9.91 12.78 -5.22
N GLU A 126 -10.67 13.06 -4.17
CA GLU A 126 -11.60 12.12 -3.56
C GLU A 126 -12.65 11.60 -4.57
N ARG A 127 -13.25 12.50 -5.33
CA ARG A 127 -14.25 12.13 -6.36
C ARG A 127 -13.66 11.21 -7.44
N VAL A 128 -12.43 11.47 -7.87
CA VAL A 128 -11.73 10.62 -8.85
C VAL A 128 -11.44 9.24 -8.26
N LEU A 129 -10.88 9.17 -7.05
CA LEU A 129 -10.52 7.92 -6.39
C LEU A 129 -11.74 7.03 -6.08
N TYR A 130 -12.90 7.63 -5.77
CA TYR A 130 -14.15 6.93 -5.49
C TYR A 130 -15.03 6.73 -6.74
N PHE A 131 -14.46 6.86 -7.95
CA PHE A 131 -15.16 6.66 -9.22
C PHE A 131 -16.39 7.55 -9.43
N ALA A 132 -16.38 8.77 -8.90
CA ALA A 132 -17.45 9.76 -9.02
C ALA A 132 -17.10 10.91 -10.00
N ALA A 133 -15.89 10.90 -10.57
CA ALA A 133 -15.46 11.88 -11.56
C ALA A 133 -14.32 11.32 -12.41
N TYR A 134 -14.21 11.82 -13.63
CA TYR A 134 -13.11 11.53 -14.55
C TYR A 134 -11.96 12.53 -14.33
N ILE A 135 -10.74 12.09 -14.59
CA ILE A 135 -9.57 12.96 -14.67
C ILE A 135 -8.95 12.85 -16.06
N VAL A 136 -8.61 13.97 -16.65
CA VAL A 136 -7.96 14.04 -17.95
C VAL A 136 -6.50 13.66 -17.83
N LEU A 137 -6.11 12.57 -18.49
CA LEU A 137 -4.72 12.09 -18.55
C LEU A 137 -3.96 12.79 -19.67
N ASP A 138 -4.57 12.82 -20.84
CA ASP A 138 -4.02 13.44 -22.05
C ASP A 138 -5.14 14.27 -22.73
N PRO A 139 -4.97 15.59 -22.81
CA PRO A 139 -5.96 16.47 -23.43
C PRO A 139 -5.99 16.36 -24.96
N GLY A 140 -4.95 15.81 -25.61
CA GLY A 140 -4.86 15.79 -27.07
C GLY A 140 -5.06 17.18 -27.69
N ASP A 141 -5.78 17.24 -28.80
CA ASP A 141 -6.11 18.49 -29.53
C ASP A 141 -7.41 19.15 -29.04
N THR A 142 -7.70 19.04 -27.74
CA THR A 142 -8.93 19.63 -27.15
C THR A 142 -8.61 20.82 -26.25
N ASN A 143 -9.66 21.60 -25.91
CA ASN A 143 -9.52 22.73 -24.96
C ASN A 143 -9.46 22.30 -23.49
N LEU A 144 -9.33 20.98 -23.23
CA LEU A 144 -9.19 20.45 -21.86
C LEU A 144 -7.77 20.65 -21.34
N SER A 145 -7.64 20.76 -20.02
CA SER A 145 -6.33 20.83 -19.38
C SER A 145 -5.95 19.47 -18.80
N LYS A 146 -4.64 19.14 -18.78
CA LYS A 146 -4.14 17.97 -18.07
C LYS A 146 -4.49 18.05 -16.59
N CYS A 147 -4.82 16.92 -15.97
CA CYS A 147 -5.31 16.83 -14.58
C CYS A 147 -6.66 17.53 -14.31
N GLN A 148 -7.37 17.99 -15.32
CA GLN A 148 -8.71 18.52 -15.16
C GLN A 148 -9.68 17.43 -14.72
N VAL A 149 -10.49 17.72 -13.71
CA VAL A 149 -11.51 16.80 -13.21
C VAL A 149 -12.85 17.12 -13.83
N LEU A 150 -13.47 16.14 -14.46
CA LEU A 150 -14.74 16.26 -15.16
C LEU A 150 -15.82 15.44 -14.46
N ASN A 151 -17.01 15.98 -14.33
CA ASN A 151 -18.19 15.24 -13.94
C ASN A 151 -18.66 14.33 -15.09
N GLU A 152 -19.58 13.41 -14.82
CA GLU A 152 -20.16 12.52 -15.86
C GLU A 152 -20.76 13.30 -17.01
N GLN A 153 -21.53 14.39 -16.74
CA GLN A 153 -22.14 15.24 -17.76
C GLN A 153 -21.07 15.96 -18.60
N GLU A 154 -20.11 16.62 -17.94
CA GLU A 154 -19.00 17.31 -18.60
C GLU A 154 -18.17 16.35 -19.49
N TYR A 155 -17.98 15.11 -19.02
CA TYR A 155 -17.31 14.08 -19.81
C TYR A 155 -18.13 13.69 -21.05
N GLN A 156 -19.44 13.50 -20.91
CA GLN A 156 -20.33 13.19 -22.04
C GLN A 156 -20.36 14.33 -23.07
N ASP A 157 -20.44 15.57 -22.59
CA ASP A 157 -20.41 16.78 -23.45
C ASP A 157 -19.06 16.89 -24.18
N ALA A 158 -17.95 16.62 -23.50
CA ALA A 158 -16.63 16.59 -24.14
C ALA A 158 -16.51 15.48 -25.18
N VAL A 159 -17.05 14.29 -24.90
CA VAL A 159 -17.10 13.17 -25.86
C VAL A 159 -17.97 13.54 -27.07
N ALA A 160 -19.10 14.19 -26.88
CA ALA A 160 -19.99 14.65 -27.97
C ALA A 160 -19.33 15.72 -28.83
N THR A 161 -18.57 16.63 -28.21
CA THR A 161 -17.92 17.76 -28.91
C THR A 161 -16.65 17.35 -29.66
N TYR A 162 -15.76 16.60 -29.01
CA TYR A 162 -14.43 16.28 -29.55
C TYR A 162 -14.29 14.84 -30.08
N GLY A 163 -15.18 13.96 -29.65
CA GLY A 163 -15.10 12.53 -29.95
C GLY A 163 -14.27 11.75 -28.90
N LYS A 164 -14.65 10.49 -28.70
CA LYS A 164 -14.06 9.62 -27.65
C LYS A 164 -12.55 9.37 -27.78
N LYS A 165 -11.98 9.54 -28.98
CA LYS A 165 -10.56 9.29 -29.25
C LYS A 165 -9.68 10.54 -29.18
N ALA A 166 -10.27 11.73 -29.08
CA ALA A 166 -9.56 13.00 -29.13
C ALA A 166 -8.79 13.30 -27.82
N PHE A 167 -9.22 12.75 -26.70
CA PHE A 167 -8.60 12.90 -25.40
C PHE A 167 -8.68 11.60 -24.60
N LYS A 168 -7.86 11.48 -23.56
CA LYS A 168 -7.90 10.35 -22.61
C LYS A 168 -8.30 10.84 -21.24
N ALA A 169 -9.39 10.30 -20.71
CA ALA A 169 -9.82 10.53 -19.33
C ALA A 169 -10.20 9.20 -18.69
N GLN A 170 -9.89 9.04 -17.43
CA GLN A 170 -10.08 7.81 -16.68
C GLN A 170 -10.48 8.11 -15.23
N MET A 171 -11.06 7.15 -14.52
CA MET A 171 -11.43 7.24 -13.11
C MET A 171 -10.54 6.35 -12.26
N GLY A 172 -10.54 6.57 -10.95
CA GLY A 172 -9.92 5.70 -9.98
C GLY A 172 -8.44 5.96 -9.73
N ALA A 173 -7.86 5.13 -8.87
CA ALA A 173 -6.46 5.27 -8.45
C ALA A 173 -5.47 4.96 -9.58
N GLU A 174 -5.84 4.14 -10.55
CA GLU A 174 -5.02 3.82 -11.73
C GLU A 174 -4.73 5.08 -12.55
N ALA A 175 -5.72 5.94 -12.75
CA ALA A 175 -5.55 7.22 -13.44
C ALA A 175 -4.56 8.14 -12.71
N ILE A 176 -4.65 8.20 -11.38
CA ILE A 176 -3.72 8.96 -10.55
C ILE A 176 -2.31 8.37 -10.61
N GLN A 177 -2.19 7.04 -10.58
CA GLN A 177 -0.89 6.35 -10.72
C GLN A 177 -0.22 6.68 -12.06
N TYR A 178 -0.99 6.67 -13.15
CA TYR A 178 -0.49 7.04 -14.47
C TYR A 178 0.06 8.46 -14.49
N LEU A 179 -0.68 9.44 -13.94
CA LEU A 179 -0.23 10.83 -13.87
C LEU A 179 1.03 11.01 -13.02
N LEU A 180 1.11 10.30 -11.87
CA LEU A 180 2.29 10.34 -10.99
C LEU A 180 3.52 9.71 -11.65
N LYS A 181 3.32 8.66 -12.48
CA LYS A 181 4.40 7.99 -13.21
C LYS A 181 4.95 8.85 -14.35
N GLU A 182 4.08 9.60 -15.02
CA GLU A 182 4.47 10.48 -16.13
C GLU A 182 5.15 11.78 -15.67
N LEU A 183 5.11 12.07 -14.36
CA LEU A 183 5.61 13.30 -13.80
C LEU A 183 7.15 13.33 -13.80
N ASP A 184 7.72 14.37 -14.42
CA ASP A 184 9.16 14.65 -14.40
C ASP A 184 9.47 15.59 -13.22
N LEU A 185 9.88 15.00 -12.08
CA LEU A 185 10.15 15.75 -10.85
C LEU A 185 11.23 16.84 -11.03
N PRO A 186 12.40 16.60 -11.69
CA PRO A 186 13.40 17.62 -11.93
C PRO A 186 12.92 18.84 -12.76
N LYS A 187 12.03 18.60 -13.72
CA LYS A 187 11.41 19.71 -14.48
C LYS A 187 10.42 20.48 -13.63
N LEU A 188 9.63 19.77 -12.85
CA LEU A 188 8.65 20.39 -11.94
C LEU A 188 9.34 21.24 -10.88
N GLU A 189 10.44 20.80 -10.31
CA GLU A 189 11.27 21.54 -9.35
C GLU A 189 11.69 22.89 -9.92
N LYS A 190 12.32 22.89 -11.11
CA LYS A 190 12.76 24.11 -11.79
C LYS A 190 11.62 25.07 -12.14
N ALA A 191 10.46 24.52 -12.53
CA ALA A 191 9.28 25.32 -12.83
C ALA A 191 8.75 26.02 -11.56
N LEU A 192 8.66 25.27 -10.45
CA LEU A 192 8.19 25.79 -9.16
C LEU A 192 9.16 26.86 -8.59
N GLN A 193 10.47 26.67 -8.74
CA GLN A 193 11.47 27.67 -8.32
C GLN A 193 11.26 29.00 -9.04
N LYS A 194 11.04 28.97 -10.34
CA LYS A 194 10.71 30.18 -11.13
C LYS A 194 9.40 30.84 -10.69
N GLU A 195 8.36 30.02 -10.47
CA GLU A 195 7.06 30.53 -9.98
C GLU A 195 7.17 31.16 -8.58
N ILE A 196 8.09 30.70 -7.74
CA ILE A 196 8.34 31.27 -6.40
C ILE A 196 9.06 32.61 -6.51
N GLU A 197 9.98 32.77 -7.47
CA GLU A 197 10.68 34.04 -7.72
C GLU A 197 9.71 35.11 -8.23
N GLU A 198 8.83 34.75 -9.16
CA GLU A 198 7.87 35.66 -9.79
C GLU A 198 6.59 35.88 -8.96
N GLY A 199 6.25 34.93 -8.09
CA GLY A 199 4.99 34.89 -7.34
C GLY A 199 4.99 35.73 -6.07
N SER A 200 3.79 36.14 -5.65
CA SER A 200 3.57 36.86 -4.39
C SER A 200 2.37 36.32 -3.61
N GLY A 201 2.33 36.58 -2.31
CA GLY A 201 1.19 36.28 -1.44
C GLY A 201 0.92 34.78 -1.28
N GLN A 202 -0.34 34.39 -1.27
CA GLN A 202 -0.79 33.00 -1.04
C GLN A 202 -0.35 32.02 -2.12
N ARG A 203 -0.20 32.48 -3.37
CA ARG A 203 0.30 31.64 -4.47
C ARG A 203 1.72 31.18 -4.18
N LYS A 204 2.59 32.10 -3.76
CA LYS A 204 3.98 31.77 -3.37
C LYS A 204 4.03 30.74 -2.26
N VAL A 205 3.22 30.89 -1.22
CA VAL A 205 3.16 29.91 -0.11
C VAL A 205 2.73 28.53 -0.58
N ARG A 206 1.77 28.45 -1.52
CA ARG A 206 1.36 27.17 -2.12
C ARG A 206 2.47 26.54 -2.94
N CYS A 207 3.18 27.30 -3.76
CA CYS A 207 4.31 26.82 -4.55
C CYS A 207 5.46 26.34 -3.66
N ILE A 208 5.76 27.04 -2.56
CA ILE A 208 6.79 26.61 -1.60
C ILE A 208 6.43 25.22 -1.01
N ARG A 209 5.22 25.05 -0.50
CA ARG A 209 4.78 23.75 0.05
C ARG A 209 4.83 22.62 -0.98
N ARG A 210 4.51 22.93 -2.23
CA ARG A 210 4.60 21.97 -3.33
C ARG A 210 6.04 21.62 -3.65
N LEU A 211 6.93 22.61 -3.64
CA LEU A 211 8.36 22.42 -3.86
C LEU A 211 8.99 21.54 -2.77
N GLU A 212 8.67 21.78 -1.50
CA GLU A 212 9.12 20.96 -0.36
C GLU A 212 8.79 19.47 -0.55
N GLU A 213 7.58 19.14 -1.02
CA GLU A 213 7.20 17.75 -1.30
C GLU A 213 7.95 17.16 -2.49
N VAL A 214 8.16 17.94 -3.56
CA VAL A 214 8.91 17.50 -4.74
C VAL A 214 10.37 17.22 -4.40
N GLU A 215 11.02 18.13 -3.66
CA GLU A 215 12.40 17.97 -3.17
C GLU A 215 12.52 16.76 -2.25
N ALA A 216 11.53 16.51 -1.35
CA ALA A 216 11.51 15.34 -0.49
C ALA A 216 11.51 14.04 -1.30
N PHE A 217 10.78 13.96 -2.41
CA PHE A 217 10.82 12.79 -3.31
C PHE A 217 12.17 12.67 -4.03
N LEU A 218 12.72 13.76 -4.54
CA LEU A 218 14.01 13.78 -5.24
C LEU A 218 15.16 13.32 -4.33
N HIS A 219 15.25 13.88 -3.11
CA HIS A 219 16.33 13.56 -2.16
C HIS A 219 16.20 12.16 -1.56
N SER A 220 14.97 11.68 -1.32
CA SER A 220 14.75 10.35 -0.76
C SER A 220 14.94 9.22 -1.78
N GLY A 221 14.86 9.53 -3.09
CA GLY A 221 14.86 8.53 -4.16
C GLY A 221 13.57 7.70 -4.23
N ASN A 222 12.50 8.11 -3.52
CA ASN A 222 11.18 7.51 -3.64
C ASN A 222 10.49 8.00 -4.92
N LYS A 223 9.73 7.10 -5.56
CA LYS A 223 8.92 7.49 -6.71
C LYS A 223 7.50 7.84 -6.27
N PRO A 224 6.90 8.93 -6.78
CA PRO A 224 5.54 9.33 -6.42
C PRO A 224 4.49 8.26 -6.72
N GLU A 225 4.69 7.45 -7.76
CA GLU A 225 3.79 6.35 -8.14
C GLU A 225 3.62 5.29 -7.05
N TRP A 226 4.59 5.15 -6.12
CA TRP A 226 4.53 4.21 -5.01
C TRP A 226 3.52 4.59 -3.93
N MET A 227 2.97 5.80 -3.97
CA MET A 227 1.85 6.20 -3.11
C MET A 227 0.54 5.47 -3.47
N ILE A 228 0.49 4.86 -4.66
CA ILE A 228 -0.62 4.03 -5.13
C ILE A 228 -0.19 2.57 -5.02
N LEU A 229 -0.93 1.80 -4.25
CA LEU A 229 -0.63 0.41 -3.94
C LEU A 229 -1.27 -0.52 -4.97
N SER A 230 -0.47 -1.35 -5.61
CA SER A 230 -0.91 -2.49 -6.43
C SER A 230 -0.71 -3.83 -5.72
N VAL A 231 0.26 -3.88 -4.80
CA VAL A 231 0.59 -5.04 -3.98
C VAL A 231 0.65 -4.60 -2.52
N LEU A 232 0.01 -5.34 -1.63
CA LEU A 232 0.06 -5.11 -0.19
C LEU A 232 1.06 -6.07 0.47
N PRO A 233 1.99 -5.57 1.31
CA PRO A 233 2.82 -6.44 2.13
C PRO A 233 2.00 -7.02 3.27
N VAL A 234 2.18 -8.32 3.53
CA VAL A 234 1.59 -9.01 4.66
C VAL A 234 2.69 -9.30 5.68
N ILE A 235 2.60 -8.66 6.83
CA ILE A 235 3.60 -8.81 7.89
C ILE A 235 3.59 -10.23 8.47
N PRO A 236 4.72 -10.69 9.05
CA PRO A 236 4.83 -12.02 9.64
C PRO A 236 3.73 -12.34 10.66
N PRO A 237 3.21 -13.57 10.71
CA PRO A 237 2.09 -13.94 11.59
C PRO A 237 2.35 -13.71 13.08
N ASP A 238 3.57 -13.93 13.53
CA ASP A 238 3.92 -13.78 14.95
C ASP A 238 3.96 -12.32 15.41
N LEU A 239 4.00 -11.36 14.47
CA LEU A 239 3.85 -9.94 14.75
C LEU A 239 2.38 -9.47 14.82
N ARG A 240 1.45 -10.35 14.42
CA ARG A 240 -0.01 -10.14 14.45
C ARG A 240 -0.73 -11.39 14.95
N PRO A 241 -0.41 -11.86 16.16
CA PRO A 241 -0.94 -13.13 16.66
C PRO A 241 -2.47 -13.06 16.81
N MET A 242 -3.11 -14.20 16.60
CA MET A 242 -4.51 -14.37 17.00
C MET A 242 -4.59 -14.72 18.47
N VAL A 243 -5.38 -13.97 19.22
CA VAL A 243 -5.61 -14.18 20.64
C VAL A 243 -7.07 -14.43 20.89
N GLN A 244 -7.35 -15.43 21.68
CA GLN A 244 -8.72 -15.71 22.14
C GLN A 244 -9.05 -14.77 23.28
N LEU A 245 -10.14 -14.00 23.11
CA LEU A 245 -10.68 -13.13 24.16
C LEU A 245 -11.63 -13.90 25.08
N ASP A 246 -11.83 -13.36 26.26
CA ASP A 246 -12.85 -13.85 27.19
C ASP A 246 -14.23 -13.81 26.51
N GLY A 247 -14.93 -14.95 26.50
CA GLY A 247 -16.19 -15.11 25.75
C GLY A 247 -16.07 -15.85 24.41
N GLY A 248 -14.88 -16.40 24.08
CA GLY A 248 -14.68 -17.27 22.93
C GLY A 248 -14.47 -16.57 21.57
N CYS A 249 -14.45 -15.25 21.53
CA CYS A 249 -14.10 -14.47 20.34
C CYS A 249 -12.59 -14.49 20.10
N TRP A 250 -12.19 -14.43 18.81
CA TRP A 250 -10.80 -14.34 18.40
C TRP A 250 -10.53 -12.95 17.81
N GLU A 251 -9.42 -12.35 18.20
CA GLU A 251 -8.96 -11.07 17.68
C GLU A 251 -7.55 -11.20 17.07
N ILE A 252 -7.34 -10.54 15.93
CA ILE A 252 -6.01 -10.39 15.33
C ILE A 252 -5.49 -9.03 15.76
N GLY A 253 -4.46 -9.03 16.60
CA GLY A 253 -3.83 -7.81 17.09
C GLY A 253 -2.40 -7.67 16.62
N ARG A 254 -1.97 -6.44 16.41
CA ARG A 254 -0.57 -6.12 16.17
C ARG A 254 0.24 -6.06 17.46
N ALA A 255 -0.38 -5.59 18.51
CA ALA A 255 0.17 -5.54 19.85
C ALA A 255 -1.00 -5.62 20.85
N VAL A 256 -1.44 -6.84 21.14
CA VAL A 256 -2.58 -7.14 22.01
C VAL A 256 -2.56 -6.38 23.32
N GLN A 257 -1.38 -6.18 23.93
CA GLN A 257 -1.24 -5.42 25.18
C GLN A 257 -1.60 -3.94 25.03
N GLN A 258 -1.42 -3.34 23.87
CA GLN A 258 -1.70 -1.92 23.64
C GLN A 258 -3.18 -1.68 23.37
N GLU A 259 -3.81 -2.56 22.60
CA GLU A 259 -5.26 -2.50 22.34
C GLU A 259 -6.10 -2.78 23.58
N CYS A 260 -5.68 -3.73 24.42
CA CYS A 260 -6.35 -3.96 25.72
C CYS A 260 -6.25 -2.76 26.66
N ARG A 261 -5.16 -1.99 26.64
CA ARG A 261 -5.03 -0.75 27.43
C ARG A 261 -5.94 0.36 26.90
N ASP A 262 -6.10 0.46 25.58
CA ASP A 262 -6.93 1.49 24.96
C ASP A 262 -8.43 1.19 25.13
N ARG A 263 -8.83 -0.07 25.08
CA ARG A 263 -10.21 -0.51 25.37
C ARG A 263 -10.64 -0.20 26.82
N SER A 264 -9.75 -0.32 27.77
CA SER A 264 -10.07 0.02 29.18
C SER A 264 -10.27 1.53 29.39
N ARG A 265 -9.93 2.37 28.40
CA ARG A 265 -10.10 3.83 28.42
C ARG A 265 -11.27 4.32 27.58
N MET A 266 -11.92 3.45 26.79
CA MET A 266 -13.15 3.83 26.08
C MET A 266 -14.33 3.82 27.04
N PRO A 267 -15.12 4.91 27.13
CA PRO A 267 -16.37 4.90 27.89
C PRO A 267 -17.34 3.88 27.29
N SER A 268 -18.04 3.15 28.14
CA SER A 268 -19.00 2.08 27.80
C SER A 268 -20.26 2.55 27.07
N SER A 269 -20.25 3.75 26.48
CA SER A 269 -21.37 4.37 25.77
C SER A 269 -20.89 4.87 24.38
N ALA A 270 -20.52 3.96 23.51
CA ALA A 270 -20.41 4.22 22.08
C ALA A 270 -21.02 3.05 21.31
#